data_c82093667050d91888a9a79da28e2815
#
_entry.id   c82093667050d91888a9a79da28e2815
#
_cell.length_a   1.000
_cell.length_b   1.000
_cell.length_c   1.000
_cell.angle_alpha   90.00
_cell.angle_beta   90.00
_cell.angle_gamma   90.00
#
_symmetry.space_group_name_H-M   'P 1'
#
loop_
_entity.id
_entity.type
_entity.pdbx_description
1 polymer ?
#
loop_
_entity_poly.entity_id
_entity_poly.type
_entity_poly.pdbx_seq_one_letter_code
_entity_poly.pdbx_strand_id
1 'polypeptide(L)'
;MYKKYFLIIAVLLISGCQHTASRSLSEFTSSNGLLGVNSTCETAKLQNKNFNSVWTRMRSGFCLRNINSSRISEELKWMKKNKSFVYRSIDRSKPYLFHILSYLEKRNLPHELALLPMVESGFQPFAYSTSRAAGIWQFIPPTAREYGLKMNWLYDGRRDVLESTKAATYFLRDMHRHFKGNWLLAIASYNTGAGNVGKAIDRANNLFTKPSYWDLNLPRETELYVPRLLALSKIIANPQRYGFDLPAIPNKKFTSTVNFRDPLDFKTLSIITGVSQEELTNLNPGYSTWILDPSQQNKLLLPVDAAKVFNKRYNKVSRSIYENKIHKVVKGDSLYKISRIYNVKISALKKTNGLTKDVIYINQKLRIPSELNTGSKEFITINNKKYFINKKIIIFNHIVKRYDNWYRIAKKYD
;
A
#
# COMPACT_ATOMS: atom_id res chain seq x y z
N MET A 1 -16.71 25.16 59.80
CA MET A 1 -17.74 24.65 58.90
C MET A 1 -17.10 24.38 57.54
N TYR A 2 -16.57 23.18 57.33
CA TYR A 2 -15.90 22.80 56.07
C TYR A 2 -16.81 21.87 55.27
N LYS A 3 -17.30 22.33 54.13
CA LYS A 3 -18.00 21.47 53.14
C LYS A 3 -16.99 20.76 52.28
N LYS A 4 -16.90 19.43 52.41
CA LYS A 4 -16.17 18.52 51.54
C LYS A 4 -16.96 18.36 50.24
N TYR A 5 -16.36 18.74 49.10
CA TYR A 5 -16.85 18.33 47.79
C TYR A 5 -16.27 16.97 47.45
N PHE A 6 -17.10 15.96 47.31
CA PHE A 6 -16.78 14.67 46.77
C PHE A 6 -16.76 14.79 45.24
N LEU A 7 -15.60 14.62 44.65
CA LEU A 7 -15.45 14.51 43.19
C LEU A 7 -15.72 13.05 42.82
N ILE A 8 -16.87 12.76 42.21
CA ILE A 8 -17.20 11.46 41.65
C ILE A 8 -16.55 11.42 40.26
N ILE A 9 -15.42 10.68 40.16
CA ILE A 9 -14.82 10.35 38.88
C ILE A 9 -15.65 9.20 38.32
N ALA A 10 -16.48 9.48 37.32
CA ALA A 10 -17.15 8.47 36.53
C ALA A 10 -16.12 7.85 35.58
N VAL A 11 -15.57 6.70 35.94
CA VAL A 11 -14.81 5.84 35.04
C VAL A 11 -15.79 5.20 34.08
N LEU A 12 -15.91 5.77 32.87
CA LEU A 12 -16.57 5.12 31.75
C LEU A 12 -15.70 3.94 31.29
N LEU A 13 -15.99 2.78 31.84
CA LEU A 13 -15.55 1.51 31.29
C LEU A 13 -16.20 1.34 29.91
N ILE A 14 -15.46 1.61 28.87
CA ILE A 14 -15.79 1.17 27.53
C ILE A 14 -15.53 -0.34 27.49
N SER A 15 -16.52 -1.10 27.97
CA SER A 15 -16.58 -2.55 27.74
C SER A 15 -16.76 -2.76 26.26
N GLY A 16 -15.70 -3.26 25.62
CA GLY A 16 -15.74 -3.63 24.21
C GLY A 16 -16.85 -4.64 23.96
N CYS A 17 -17.66 -4.40 22.97
CA CYS A 17 -18.59 -5.34 22.38
C CYS A 17 -17.84 -6.56 21.84
N GLN A 18 -17.57 -7.55 22.68
CA GLN A 18 -17.05 -8.85 22.25
C GLN A 18 -18.04 -10.02 22.40
N HIS A 19 -19.29 -9.78 22.78
CA HIS A 19 -20.18 -10.88 23.14
C HIS A 19 -21.61 -10.82 22.59
N THR A 20 -21.80 -10.55 21.28
CA THR A 20 -23.11 -10.81 20.67
C THR A 20 -23.07 -11.39 19.25
N ALA A 21 -21.88 -11.67 18.71
CA ALA A 21 -21.78 -12.26 17.36
C ALA A 21 -21.87 -13.81 17.32
N SER A 22 -21.96 -14.51 18.45
CA SER A 22 -21.83 -15.97 18.47
C SER A 22 -23.14 -16.76 18.46
N ARG A 23 -24.31 -16.11 18.56
CA ARG A 23 -25.59 -16.85 18.61
C ARG A 23 -26.37 -16.96 17.30
N SER A 24 -26.21 -16.07 16.34
CA SER A 24 -26.97 -16.13 15.08
C SER A 24 -26.28 -16.89 13.95
N LEU A 25 -24.99 -17.19 14.09
CA LEU A 25 -24.19 -17.82 13.06
C LEU A 25 -24.24 -19.38 13.04
N SER A 26 -24.67 -20.01 14.12
CA SER A 26 -24.74 -21.48 14.21
C SER A 26 -25.94 -22.10 13.49
N GLU A 27 -27.00 -21.33 13.23
CA GLU A 27 -28.21 -21.84 12.53
C GLU A 27 -28.14 -21.74 11.00
N PHE A 28 -27.07 -21.13 10.47
CA PHE A 28 -26.89 -20.96 9.01
C PHE A 28 -26.36 -22.21 8.29
N THR A 29 -26.29 -23.36 8.94
CA THR A 29 -25.55 -24.53 8.44
C THR A 29 -26.35 -25.60 7.71
N SER A 30 -27.61 -25.43 7.39
CA SER A 30 -28.29 -26.44 6.59
C SER A 30 -29.11 -25.88 5.43
N SER A 31 -28.84 -26.41 4.27
CA SER A 31 -29.60 -26.47 3.03
C SER A 31 -29.62 -25.24 2.10
N ASN A 32 -29.06 -25.45 0.92
CA ASN A 32 -29.53 -25.07 -0.44
C ASN A 32 -30.45 -23.84 -0.54
N GLY A 33 -29.92 -22.61 -0.33
CA GLY A 33 -30.79 -21.45 -0.47
C GLY A 33 -30.11 -20.11 -0.53
N LEU A 34 -28.81 -20.01 -0.25
CA LEU A 34 -28.04 -18.80 -0.55
C LEU A 34 -27.62 -18.87 -2.02
N LEU A 35 -28.40 -18.26 -2.91
CA LEU A 35 -27.95 -17.90 -4.27
C LEU A 35 -26.89 -16.79 -4.22
N GLY A 36 -25.98 -16.89 -3.28
CA GLY A 36 -24.68 -16.28 -3.33
C GLY A 36 -23.78 -17.27 -4.07
N VAL A 37 -23.13 -16.81 -5.11
CA VAL A 37 -22.24 -17.61 -5.95
C VAL A 37 -21.17 -18.25 -5.07
N ASN A 38 -21.43 -19.45 -4.55
CA ASN A 38 -20.42 -20.36 -3.99
C ASN A 38 -19.57 -20.89 -5.16
N SER A 39 -18.90 -19.98 -5.86
CA SER A 39 -17.96 -20.38 -6.89
C SER A 39 -16.66 -20.73 -6.19
N THR A 40 -16.33 -22.00 -6.16
CA THR A 40 -14.99 -22.45 -5.84
C THR A 40 -14.04 -21.88 -6.89
N CYS A 41 -13.31 -20.84 -6.50
CA CYS A 41 -12.26 -20.28 -7.35
C CYS A 41 -11.04 -21.19 -7.31
N GLU A 42 -10.59 -21.66 -8.47
CA GLU A 42 -9.41 -22.50 -8.59
C GLU A 42 -8.24 -21.73 -9.24
N THR A 43 -8.06 -20.48 -8.86
CA THR A 43 -7.06 -19.59 -9.48
C THR A 43 -5.62 -20.00 -9.14
N ALA A 44 -5.40 -20.74 -8.06
CA ALA A 44 -4.08 -21.27 -7.74
C ALA A 44 -3.48 -22.13 -8.86
N LYS A 45 -4.32 -22.85 -9.60
CA LYS A 45 -3.91 -23.65 -10.77
C LYS A 45 -3.38 -22.81 -11.94
N LEU A 46 -3.58 -21.48 -11.91
CA LEU A 46 -3.16 -20.57 -12.98
C LEU A 46 -1.72 -20.08 -12.83
N GLN A 47 -1.10 -20.26 -11.67
CA GLN A 47 0.25 -19.74 -11.40
C GLN A 47 1.32 -20.22 -12.39
N ASN A 48 1.18 -21.45 -12.88
CA ASN A 48 2.14 -22.09 -13.80
C ASN A 48 1.70 -22.07 -15.26
N LYS A 49 0.58 -21.39 -15.59
CA LYS A 49 0.10 -21.29 -16.98
C LYS A 49 0.75 -20.10 -17.68
N ASN A 50 1.16 -20.34 -18.94
CA ASN A 50 1.64 -19.26 -19.81
C ASN A 50 0.46 -18.50 -20.40
N PHE A 51 0.45 -17.19 -20.20
CA PHE A 51 -0.49 -16.26 -20.79
C PHE A 51 0.26 -15.18 -21.54
N ASN A 52 -0.17 -14.84 -22.75
CA ASN A 52 0.47 -13.78 -23.54
C ASN A 52 0.13 -12.38 -23.00
N SER A 53 -1.03 -12.23 -22.38
CA SER A 53 -1.54 -10.95 -21.91
C SER A 53 -2.03 -11.06 -20.47
N VAL A 54 -1.87 -9.98 -19.71
CA VAL A 54 -2.43 -9.82 -18.36
C VAL A 54 -3.95 -9.96 -18.38
N TRP A 55 -4.61 -9.53 -19.47
CA TRP A 55 -6.07 -9.64 -19.62
C TRP A 55 -6.52 -11.08 -19.76
N THR A 56 -5.80 -11.89 -20.54
CA THR A 56 -6.10 -13.32 -20.70
C THR A 56 -5.93 -14.05 -19.38
N ARG A 57 -4.86 -13.76 -18.65
CA ARG A 57 -4.62 -14.30 -17.30
C ARG A 57 -5.72 -13.87 -16.33
N MET A 58 -6.13 -12.59 -16.34
CA MET A 58 -7.18 -12.08 -15.47
C MET A 58 -8.52 -12.78 -15.76
N ARG A 59 -8.91 -12.85 -17.05
CA ARG A 59 -10.16 -13.51 -17.48
C ARG A 59 -10.22 -14.98 -17.09
N SER A 60 -9.12 -15.71 -17.13
CA SER A 60 -9.08 -17.13 -16.79
C SER A 60 -9.37 -17.40 -15.32
N GLY A 61 -9.15 -16.43 -14.44
CA GLY A 61 -9.44 -16.52 -13.01
C GLY A 61 -10.73 -15.82 -12.56
N PHE A 62 -11.58 -15.41 -13.50
CA PHE A 62 -12.88 -14.83 -13.16
C PHE A 62 -13.85 -15.90 -12.66
N CYS A 63 -14.40 -15.69 -11.48
CA CYS A 63 -15.30 -16.59 -10.78
C CYS A 63 -16.72 -16.01 -10.61
N LEU A 64 -16.91 -14.71 -10.86
CA LEU A 64 -18.17 -13.99 -10.61
C LEU A 64 -18.89 -13.59 -11.92
N ARG A 65 -18.65 -14.32 -13.02
CA ARG A 65 -19.05 -13.91 -14.38
C ARG A 65 -20.56 -13.84 -14.61
N ASN A 66 -21.31 -14.77 -14.02
CA ASN A 66 -22.72 -15.02 -14.38
C ASN A 66 -23.71 -14.19 -13.57
N ILE A 67 -23.22 -13.19 -12.84
CA ILE A 67 -24.07 -12.33 -12.03
C ILE A 67 -24.62 -11.20 -12.89
N ASN A 68 -25.94 -11.04 -12.88
CA ASN A 68 -26.65 -9.97 -13.56
C ASN A 68 -27.58 -9.24 -12.60
N SER A 69 -27.69 -7.93 -12.78
CA SER A 69 -28.57 -7.06 -11.99
C SER A 69 -28.77 -5.75 -12.75
N SER A 70 -29.91 -5.09 -12.54
CA SER A 70 -30.16 -3.73 -13.05
C SER A 70 -29.07 -2.74 -12.57
N ARG A 71 -28.64 -2.85 -11.31
CA ARG A 71 -27.57 -2.01 -10.72
C ARG A 71 -26.24 -2.19 -11.48
N ILE A 72 -25.91 -3.41 -11.94
CA ILE A 72 -24.71 -3.63 -12.78
C ILE A 72 -24.87 -2.94 -14.14
N SER A 73 -26.07 -3.00 -14.72
CA SER A 73 -26.36 -2.37 -16.00
C SER A 73 -26.27 -0.85 -15.93
N GLU A 74 -26.64 -0.24 -14.81
CA GLU A 74 -26.47 1.19 -14.54
C GLU A 74 -24.98 1.59 -14.46
N GLU A 75 -24.16 0.82 -13.73
CA GLU A 75 -22.73 1.07 -13.65
C GLU A 75 -22.03 0.88 -15.00
N LEU A 76 -22.46 -0.09 -15.82
CA LEU A 76 -21.98 -0.25 -17.20
C LEU A 76 -22.32 0.99 -18.06
N LYS A 77 -23.54 1.55 -17.94
CA LYS A 77 -23.91 2.78 -18.63
C LYS A 77 -23.04 3.96 -18.19
N TRP A 78 -22.80 4.08 -16.88
CA TRP A 78 -21.92 5.12 -16.32
C TRP A 78 -20.50 4.98 -16.86
N MET A 79 -19.91 3.78 -16.87
CA MET A 79 -18.56 3.53 -17.38
C MET A 79 -18.44 3.82 -18.87
N LYS A 80 -19.45 3.51 -19.67
CA LYS A 80 -19.49 3.87 -21.10
C LYS A 80 -19.44 5.38 -21.32
N LYS A 81 -20.10 6.15 -20.46
CA LYS A 81 -20.04 7.62 -20.51
C LYS A 81 -18.70 8.17 -19.98
N ASN A 82 -18.02 7.43 -19.08
CA ASN A 82 -16.80 7.83 -18.40
C ASN A 82 -15.58 6.97 -18.81
N LYS A 83 -15.45 6.64 -20.10
CA LYS A 83 -14.36 5.78 -20.61
C LYS A 83 -12.97 6.27 -20.20
N SER A 84 -12.76 7.58 -20.16
CA SER A 84 -11.48 8.18 -19.75
C SER A 84 -11.06 7.79 -18.32
N PHE A 85 -12.01 7.61 -17.41
CA PHE A 85 -11.72 7.09 -16.06
C PHE A 85 -11.18 5.67 -16.14
N VAL A 86 -11.83 4.79 -16.90
CA VAL A 86 -11.42 3.39 -17.07
C VAL A 86 -10.03 3.30 -17.68
N TYR A 87 -9.77 4.02 -18.76
CA TYR A 87 -8.46 4.00 -19.44
C TYR A 87 -7.33 4.54 -18.56
N ARG A 88 -7.54 5.69 -17.88
CA ARG A 88 -6.54 6.21 -16.94
C ARG A 88 -6.24 5.24 -15.79
N SER A 89 -7.26 4.56 -15.30
CA SER A 89 -7.07 3.57 -14.23
C SER A 89 -6.30 2.34 -14.72
N ILE A 90 -6.59 1.88 -15.94
CA ILE A 90 -5.83 0.82 -16.61
C ILE A 90 -4.37 1.22 -16.79
N ASP A 91 -4.11 2.43 -17.25
CA ASP A 91 -2.75 2.91 -17.45
C ASP A 91 -1.94 2.91 -16.15
N ARG A 92 -2.50 3.44 -15.06
CA ARG A 92 -1.89 3.43 -13.74
C ARG A 92 -1.68 2.03 -13.17
N SER A 93 -2.50 1.06 -13.56
CA SER A 93 -2.43 -0.31 -13.07
C SER A 93 -1.27 -1.13 -13.65
N LYS A 94 -0.74 -0.74 -14.83
CA LYS A 94 0.29 -1.50 -15.58
C LYS A 94 1.45 -2.00 -14.73
N PRO A 95 2.08 -1.18 -13.87
CA PRO A 95 3.22 -1.63 -13.07
C PRO A 95 2.87 -2.72 -12.04
N TYR A 96 1.59 -2.85 -11.68
CA TYR A 96 1.14 -3.58 -10.50
C TYR A 96 0.31 -4.83 -10.81
N LEU A 97 -0.43 -4.86 -11.92
CA LEU A 97 -1.41 -5.93 -12.21
C LEU A 97 -0.82 -7.34 -12.16
N PHE A 98 0.41 -7.51 -12.69
CA PHE A 98 1.08 -8.82 -12.63
C PHE A 98 1.25 -9.29 -11.18
N HIS A 99 1.66 -8.39 -10.30
CA HIS A 99 1.87 -8.70 -8.88
C HIS A 99 0.54 -8.96 -8.17
N ILE A 100 -0.47 -8.12 -8.41
CA ILE A 100 -1.80 -8.26 -7.80
C ILE A 100 -2.40 -9.63 -8.17
N LEU A 101 -2.40 -10.01 -9.45
CA LEU A 101 -2.87 -11.32 -9.88
C LEU A 101 -2.11 -12.46 -9.21
N SER A 102 -0.77 -12.34 -9.10
CA SER A 102 0.05 -13.35 -8.42
C SER A 102 -0.29 -13.49 -6.93
N TYR A 103 -0.66 -12.40 -6.25
CA TYR A 103 -1.12 -12.45 -4.86
C TYR A 103 -2.50 -13.10 -4.73
N LEU A 104 -3.42 -12.86 -5.68
CA LEU A 104 -4.74 -13.49 -5.72
C LEU A 104 -4.64 -14.99 -5.98
N GLU A 105 -3.88 -15.39 -6.98
CA GLU A 105 -3.63 -16.79 -7.33
C GLU A 105 -3.02 -17.57 -6.17
N LYS A 106 -2.02 -17.00 -5.51
CA LYS A 106 -1.38 -17.63 -4.34
C LYS A 106 -2.37 -17.94 -3.21
N ARG A 107 -3.52 -17.24 -3.16
CA ARG A 107 -4.56 -17.40 -2.14
C ARG A 107 -5.84 -17.99 -2.66
N ASN A 108 -5.86 -18.40 -3.91
CA ASN A 108 -7.03 -18.94 -4.61
C ASN A 108 -8.25 -18.00 -4.56
N LEU A 109 -8.01 -16.72 -4.87
CA LEU A 109 -9.03 -15.67 -4.84
C LEU A 109 -9.48 -15.29 -6.26
N PRO A 110 -10.75 -14.84 -6.45
CA PRO A 110 -11.26 -14.37 -7.74
C PRO A 110 -10.41 -13.27 -8.34
N HIS A 111 -10.11 -13.36 -9.62
CA HIS A 111 -9.32 -12.33 -10.31
C HIS A 111 -10.08 -11.02 -10.50
N GLU A 112 -11.42 -11.01 -10.40
CA GLU A 112 -12.22 -9.78 -10.35
C GLU A 112 -11.73 -8.84 -9.25
N LEU A 113 -11.21 -9.36 -8.14
CA LEU A 113 -10.69 -8.57 -7.03
C LEU A 113 -9.47 -7.71 -7.41
N ALA A 114 -8.77 -8.05 -8.50
CA ALA A 114 -7.70 -7.20 -9.04
C ALA A 114 -8.22 -5.83 -9.54
N LEU A 115 -9.52 -5.71 -9.74
CA LEU A 115 -10.16 -4.47 -10.19
C LEU A 115 -10.64 -3.58 -9.02
N LEU A 116 -10.59 -4.06 -7.76
CA LEU A 116 -10.97 -3.25 -6.59
C LEU A 116 -10.17 -1.94 -6.48
N PRO A 117 -8.83 -1.90 -6.70
CA PRO A 117 -8.10 -0.64 -6.69
C PRO A 117 -8.59 0.38 -7.72
N MET A 118 -9.24 -0.07 -8.81
CA MET A 118 -9.87 0.82 -9.77
C MET A 118 -11.13 1.46 -9.17
N VAL A 119 -11.93 0.69 -8.43
CA VAL A 119 -13.12 1.18 -7.72
C VAL A 119 -12.73 2.13 -6.59
N GLU A 120 -11.71 1.78 -5.82
CA GLU A 120 -11.26 2.50 -4.62
C GLU A 120 -10.59 3.84 -4.94
N SER A 121 -9.66 3.84 -5.86
CA SER A 121 -8.78 5.01 -6.07
C SER A 121 -8.50 5.32 -7.54
N GLY A 122 -9.03 4.55 -8.49
CA GLY A 122 -8.57 4.61 -9.89
C GLY A 122 -7.08 4.27 -10.01
N PHE A 123 -6.57 3.35 -9.18
CA PHE A 123 -5.15 3.01 -9.07
C PHE A 123 -4.24 4.20 -8.75
N GLN A 124 -4.70 5.18 -7.97
CA GLN A 124 -3.87 6.30 -7.54
C GLN A 124 -3.09 5.97 -6.26
N PRO A 125 -1.74 5.83 -6.30
CA PRO A 125 -0.98 5.40 -5.13
C PRO A 125 -0.99 6.41 -3.98
N PHE A 126 -1.16 7.69 -4.30
CA PHE A 126 -1.22 8.79 -3.33
C PHE A 126 -2.65 9.18 -2.93
N ALA A 127 -3.67 8.42 -3.34
CA ALA A 127 -5.04 8.69 -2.95
C ALA A 127 -5.19 8.73 -1.42
N TYR A 128 -5.94 9.72 -0.93
CA TYR A 128 -6.24 9.90 0.48
C TYR A 128 -7.65 10.45 0.64
N SER A 129 -8.50 9.74 1.40
CA SER A 129 -9.90 10.11 1.59
C SER A 129 -10.13 10.97 2.84
N THR A 130 -11.32 11.54 2.96
CA THR A 130 -11.78 12.24 4.18
C THR A 130 -11.81 11.33 5.39
N SER A 131 -12.09 10.05 5.20
CA SER A 131 -12.06 9.00 6.23
C SER A 131 -10.64 8.50 6.54
N ARG A 132 -9.60 9.20 6.04
CA ARG A 132 -8.18 8.85 6.20
C ARG A 132 -7.80 7.51 5.56
N ALA A 133 -8.58 7.01 4.61
CA ALA A 133 -8.17 5.86 3.81
C ALA A 133 -7.05 6.26 2.84
N ALA A 134 -6.08 5.38 2.58
CA ALA A 134 -4.90 5.72 1.81
C ALA A 134 -4.46 4.60 0.84
N GLY A 135 -3.79 5.01 -0.25
CA GLY A 135 -3.20 4.13 -1.25
C GLY A 135 -4.20 3.57 -2.25
N ILE A 136 -3.74 2.65 -3.10
CA ILE A 136 -4.60 2.09 -4.16
C ILE A 136 -5.75 1.24 -3.61
N TRP A 137 -5.58 0.65 -2.43
CA TRP A 137 -6.55 -0.20 -1.75
C TRP A 137 -7.42 0.53 -0.71
N GLN A 138 -7.18 1.82 -0.49
CA GLN A 138 -7.92 2.66 0.44
C GLN A 138 -8.11 2.08 1.86
N PHE A 139 -7.04 1.52 2.43
CA PHE A 139 -7.10 1.07 3.82
C PHE A 139 -7.29 2.24 4.79
N ILE A 140 -8.26 2.14 5.68
CA ILE A 140 -8.38 3.02 6.86
C ILE A 140 -7.38 2.58 7.95
N PRO A 141 -6.92 3.49 8.84
CA PRO A 141 -5.88 3.17 9.82
C PRO A 141 -6.17 1.98 10.74
N PRO A 142 -7.39 1.76 11.27
CA PRO A 142 -7.66 0.60 12.11
C PRO A 142 -7.45 -0.72 11.37
N THR A 143 -8.09 -0.90 10.22
CA THR A 143 -7.98 -2.10 9.38
C THR A 143 -6.55 -2.32 8.90
N ALA A 144 -5.83 -1.23 8.55
CA ALA A 144 -4.43 -1.31 8.15
C ALA A 144 -3.55 -1.93 9.25
N ARG A 145 -3.74 -1.52 10.51
CA ARG A 145 -3.01 -2.08 11.65
C ARG A 145 -3.34 -3.54 11.89
N GLU A 146 -4.62 -3.90 11.81
CA GLU A 146 -5.10 -5.26 11.96
C GLU A 146 -4.43 -6.22 10.95
N TYR A 147 -4.26 -5.76 9.71
CA TYR A 147 -3.59 -6.53 8.65
C TYR A 147 -2.08 -6.26 8.54
N GLY A 148 -1.47 -5.71 9.58
CA GLY A 148 -0.01 -5.60 9.75
C GLY A 148 0.67 -4.53 8.90
N LEU A 149 -0.08 -3.54 8.38
CA LEU A 149 0.51 -2.43 7.65
C LEU A 149 1.13 -1.41 8.60
N LYS A 150 2.44 -1.20 8.49
CA LYS A 150 3.17 -0.22 9.27
C LYS A 150 2.75 1.21 8.87
N MET A 151 2.57 2.07 9.85
CA MET A 151 2.24 3.48 9.63
C MET A 151 2.97 4.34 10.65
N ASN A 152 3.82 5.22 10.18
CA ASN A 152 4.50 6.25 10.98
C ASN A 152 4.83 7.46 10.09
N TRP A 153 5.58 8.43 10.61
CA TRP A 153 5.91 9.64 9.86
C TRP A 153 6.87 9.43 8.69
N LEU A 154 7.67 8.33 8.69
CA LEU A 154 8.61 7.98 7.60
C LEU A 154 7.98 7.10 6.53
N TYR A 155 7.02 6.24 6.94
CA TYR A 155 6.49 5.20 6.07
C TYR A 155 5.01 4.93 6.36
N ASP A 156 4.22 4.87 5.27
CA ASP A 156 2.81 4.48 5.30
C ASP A 156 2.59 3.26 4.40
N GLY A 157 2.55 2.08 5.01
CA GLY A 157 2.37 0.80 4.32
C GLY A 157 1.04 0.65 3.56
N ARG A 158 0.06 1.51 3.82
CA ARG A 158 -1.20 1.54 3.07
C ARG A 158 -0.99 2.01 1.63
N ARG A 159 0.03 2.86 1.42
CA ARG A 159 0.45 3.36 0.10
C ARG A 159 1.41 2.41 -0.60
N ASP A 160 2.16 1.58 0.13
CA ASP A 160 3.00 0.55 -0.47
C ASP A 160 2.13 -0.46 -1.21
N VAL A 161 2.27 -0.50 -2.54
CA VAL A 161 1.37 -1.27 -3.40
C VAL A 161 1.45 -2.77 -3.12
N LEU A 162 2.63 -3.31 -2.83
CA LEU A 162 2.80 -4.74 -2.60
C LEU A 162 2.35 -5.14 -1.19
N GLU A 163 2.72 -4.37 -0.17
CA GLU A 163 2.31 -4.65 1.20
C GLU A 163 0.80 -4.48 1.37
N SER A 164 0.21 -3.40 0.81
CA SER A 164 -1.24 -3.20 0.86
C SER A 164 -2.01 -4.24 0.03
N THR A 165 -1.47 -4.70 -1.11
CA THR A 165 -2.06 -5.83 -1.87
C THR A 165 -2.05 -7.11 -1.05
N LYS A 166 -0.94 -7.41 -0.38
CA LYS A 166 -0.85 -8.56 0.52
C LYS A 166 -1.92 -8.47 1.62
N ALA A 167 -2.05 -7.33 2.29
CA ALA A 167 -3.05 -7.09 3.33
C ALA A 167 -4.48 -7.22 2.77
N ALA A 168 -4.79 -6.61 1.62
CA ALA A 168 -6.10 -6.66 0.99
C ALA A 168 -6.54 -8.09 0.65
N THR A 169 -5.61 -8.92 0.16
CA THR A 169 -5.91 -10.32 -0.16
C THR A 169 -6.15 -11.17 1.08
N TYR A 170 -5.54 -10.87 2.22
CA TYR A 170 -5.88 -11.50 3.49
C TYR A 170 -7.25 -11.03 4.00
N PHE A 171 -7.51 -9.72 4.00
CA PHE A 171 -8.79 -9.16 4.42
C PHE A 171 -9.95 -9.74 3.62
N LEU A 172 -9.87 -9.73 2.29
CA LEU A 172 -10.90 -10.30 1.42
C LEU A 172 -11.13 -11.79 1.65
N ARG A 173 -10.07 -12.56 1.86
CA ARG A 173 -10.18 -13.98 2.21
C ARG A 173 -10.89 -14.18 3.54
N ASP A 174 -10.57 -13.38 4.55
CA ASP A 174 -11.15 -13.50 5.88
C ASP A 174 -12.63 -13.09 5.86
N MET A 175 -12.99 -12.05 5.08
CA MET A 175 -14.39 -11.68 4.86
C MET A 175 -15.16 -12.78 4.10
N HIS A 176 -14.55 -13.39 3.10
CA HIS A 176 -15.16 -14.52 2.39
C HIS A 176 -15.45 -15.70 3.33
N ARG A 177 -14.53 -16.04 4.22
CA ARG A 177 -14.73 -17.06 5.26
C ARG A 177 -15.82 -16.65 6.26
N HIS A 178 -15.81 -15.40 6.70
CA HIS A 178 -16.81 -14.85 7.63
C HIS A 178 -18.23 -14.98 7.07
N PHE A 179 -18.41 -14.68 5.79
CA PHE A 179 -19.71 -14.83 5.10
C PHE A 179 -19.87 -16.19 4.38
N LYS A 180 -19.24 -17.24 4.92
CA LYS A 180 -19.45 -18.66 4.51
C LYS A 180 -19.35 -18.87 3.00
N GLY A 181 -18.40 -18.23 2.34
CA GLY A 181 -18.16 -18.39 0.91
C GLY A 181 -18.89 -17.38 0.02
N ASN A 182 -19.65 -16.44 0.56
CA ASN A 182 -20.38 -15.45 -0.24
C ASN A 182 -19.47 -14.26 -0.61
N TRP A 183 -19.02 -14.24 -1.86
CA TRP A 183 -18.15 -13.16 -2.37
C TRP A 183 -18.83 -11.82 -2.43
N LEU A 184 -20.13 -11.72 -2.72
CA LEU A 184 -20.80 -10.41 -2.79
C LEU A 184 -20.85 -9.74 -1.43
N LEU A 185 -21.13 -10.51 -0.37
CA LEU A 185 -21.11 -10.02 1.01
C LEU A 185 -19.68 -9.68 1.46
N ALA A 186 -18.69 -10.48 1.08
CA ALA A 186 -17.29 -10.22 1.36
C ALA A 186 -16.79 -8.92 0.72
N ILE A 187 -17.16 -8.68 -0.56
CA ILE A 187 -16.80 -7.45 -1.28
C ILE A 187 -17.55 -6.24 -0.69
N ALA A 188 -18.83 -6.38 -0.34
CA ALA A 188 -19.58 -5.32 0.35
C ALA A 188 -18.94 -4.96 1.69
N SER A 189 -18.46 -5.96 2.44
CA SER A 189 -17.79 -5.76 3.71
C SER A 189 -16.43 -5.08 3.60
N TYR A 190 -15.75 -5.20 2.47
CA TYR A 190 -14.53 -4.42 2.22
C TYR A 190 -14.79 -2.93 2.26
N ASN A 191 -15.93 -2.48 1.72
CA ASN A 191 -16.30 -1.06 1.66
C ASN A 191 -16.90 -0.56 2.98
N THR A 192 -17.88 -1.28 3.57
CA THR A 192 -18.64 -0.78 4.73
C THR A 192 -18.35 -1.47 6.06
N GLY A 193 -17.52 -2.52 6.04
CA GLY A 193 -17.23 -3.35 7.22
C GLY A 193 -18.24 -4.48 7.44
N ALA A 194 -17.77 -5.60 7.98
CA ALA A 194 -18.57 -6.81 8.22
C ALA A 194 -19.76 -6.57 9.16
N GLY A 195 -19.59 -5.71 10.17
CA GLY A 195 -20.67 -5.38 11.13
C GLY A 195 -21.88 -4.70 10.47
N ASN A 196 -21.64 -3.79 9.52
CA ASN A 196 -22.73 -3.13 8.81
C ASN A 196 -23.47 -4.10 7.86
N VAL A 197 -22.73 -4.98 7.18
CA VAL A 197 -23.32 -6.03 6.34
C VAL A 197 -24.12 -7.01 7.20
N GLY A 198 -23.56 -7.46 8.34
CA GLY A 198 -24.29 -8.31 9.29
C GLY A 198 -25.61 -7.70 9.76
N LYS A 199 -25.58 -6.45 10.23
CA LYS A 199 -26.81 -5.73 10.60
C LYS A 199 -27.84 -5.60 9.46
N ALA A 200 -27.36 -5.44 8.21
CA ALA A 200 -28.26 -5.39 7.07
C ALA A 200 -28.89 -6.76 6.77
N ILE A 201 -28.14 -7.85 6.94
CA ILE A 201 -28.65 -9.21 6.86
C ILE A 201 -29.73 -9.47 7.92
N ASP A 202 -29.45 -9.12 9.18
CA ASP A 202 -30.37 -9.32 10.29
C ASP A 202 -31.70 -8.57 10.07
N ARG A 203 -31.63 -7.34 9.54
CA ARG A 203 -32.83 -6.53 9.22
C ARG A 203 -33.64 -7.07 8.03
N ALA A 204 -32.96 -7.64 7.05
CA ALA A 204 -33.60 -8.18 5.84
C ALA A 204 -34.08 -9.65 6.03
N ASN A 205 -33.61 -10.32 7.09
CA ASN A 205 -33.94 -11.71 7.36
C ASN A 205 -35.43 -11.83 7.75
N ASN A 206 -36.15 -12.71 7.09
CA ASN A 206 -37.52 -13.05 7.42
C ASN A 206 -37.69 -14.55 7.57
N LEU A 207 -38.86 -15.00 8.06
CA LEU A 207 -39.12 -16.42 8.33
C LEU A 207 -39.10 -17.32 7.09
N PHE A 208 -39.25 -16.74 5.91
CA PHE A 208 -39.50 -17.51 4.67
C PHE A 208 -38.33 -17.51 3.70
N THR A 209 -37.51 -16.45 3.72
CA THR A 209 -36.40 -16.27 2.75
C THR A 209 -35.14 -15.74 3.41
N LYS A 210 -34.00 -16.34 3.03
CA LYS A 210 -32.69 -15.79 3.37
C LYS A 210 -32.36 -14.68 2.39
N PRO A 211 -32.00 -13.46 2.87
CA PRO A 211 -31.70 -12.35 1.99
C PRO A 211 -30.42 -12.60 1.20
N SER A 212 -30.45 -12.28 -0.09
CA SER A 212 -29.26 -12.15 -0.91
C SER A 212 -28.62 -10.77 -0.74
N TYR A 213 -27.40 -10.56 -1.24
CA TYR A 213 -26.77 -9.23 -1.26
C TYR A 213 -27.72 -8.17 -1.88
N TRP A 214 -28.49 -8.53 -2.88
CA TRP A 214 -29.35 -7.60 -3.64
C TRP A 214 -30.55 -7.09 -2.87
N ASP A 215 -30.93 -7.81 -1.81
CA ASP A 215 -32.07 -7.50 -0.94
C ASP A 215 -31.66 -6.64 0.26
N LEU A 216 -30.35 -6.43 0.46
CA LEU A 216 -29.83 -5.69 1.61
C LEU A 216 -29.98 -4.18 1.43
N ASN A 217 -30.49 -3.53 2.47
CA ASN A 217 -30.45 -2.07 2.58
C ASN A 217 -29.09 -1.66 3.16
N LEU A 218 -28.17 -1.31 2.28
CA LEU A 218 -26.81 -0.89 2.59
C LEU A 218 -26.63 0.62 2.32
N PRO A 219 -25.59 1.27 2.86
CA PRO A 219 -25.26 2.62 2.47
C PRO A 219 -25.13 2.73 0.93
N ARG A 220 -25.60 3.84 0.36
CA ARG A 220 -25.65 4.03 -1.11
C ARG A 220 -24.31 3.76 -1.80
N GLU A 221 -23.20 4.13 -1.18
CA GLU A 221 -21.86 3.84 -1.68
C GLU A 221 -21.64 2.32 -1.80
N THR A 222 -22.00 1.57 -0.78
CA THR A 222 -21.84 0.10 -0.75
C THR A 222 -22.79 -0.61 -1.71
N GLU A 223 -24.02 -0.09 -1.88
CA GLU A 223 -24.97 -0.61 -2.88
C GLU A 223 -24.45 -0.51 -4.32
N LEU A 224 -23.61 0.47 -4.61
CA LEU A 224 -22.97 0.68 -5.92
C LEU A 224 -21.62 -0.01 -6.04
N TYR A 225 -20.98 -0.33 -4.92
CA TYR A 225 -19.61 -0.84 -4.87
C TYR A 225 -19.46 -2.20 -5.56
N VAL A 226 -20.26 -3.18 -5.17
CA VAL A 226 -20.25 -4.51 -5.78
C VAL A 226 -20.70 -4.46 -7.24
N PRO A 227 -21.81 -3.79 -7.62
CA PRO A 227 -22.19 -3.61 -9.03
C PRO A 227 -21.09 -2.97 -9.87
N ARG A 228 -20.37 -1.99 -9.33
CA ARG A 228 -19.26 -1.31 -10.02
C ARG A 228 -18.11 -2.24 -10.33
N LEU A 229 -17.69 -3.07 -9.35
CA LEU A 229 -16.68 -4.10 -9.57
C LEU A 229 -17.12 -5.10 -10.65
N LEU A 230 -18.38 -5.59 -10.57
CA LEU A 230 -18.91 -6.57 -11.52
C LEU A 230 -19.07 -5.95 -12.93
N ALA A 231 -19.42 -4.68 -13.04
CA ALA A 231 -19.45 -3.99 -14.31
C ALA A 231 -18.06 -3.87 -14.95
N LEU A 232 -17.03 -3.54 -14.16
CA LEU A 232 -15.63 -3.55 -14.63
C LEU A 232 -15.22 -4.94 -15.09
N SER A 233 -15.56 -6.00 -14.33
CA SER A 233 -15.21 -7.38 -14.72
C SER A 233 -15.87 -7.78 -16.05
N LYS A 234 -17.13 -7.37 -16.29
CA LYS A 234 -17.83 -7.60 -17.58
C LYS A 234 -17.14 -6.86 -18.73
N ILE A 235 -16.70 -5.62 -18.52
CA ILE A 235 -15.93 -4.85 -19.52
C ILE A 235 -14.62 -5.56 -19.84
N ILE A 236 -13.87 -5.98 -18.82
CA ILE A 236 -12.62 -6.70 -19.03
C ILE A 236 -12.84 -8.07 -19.69
N ALA A 237 -13.94 -8.75 -19.36
CA ALA A 237 -14.28 -10.05 -19.98
C ALA A 237 -14.56 -9.93 -21.48
N ASN A 238 -15.34 -8.93 -21.89
CA ASN A 238 -15.78 -8.74 -23.27
C ASN A 238 -15.76 -7.24 -23.65
N PRO A 239 -14.58 -6.63 -23.83
CA PRO A 239 -14.47 -5.17 -23.96
C PRO A 239 -15.21 -4.61 -25.16
N GLN A 240 -15.13 -5.27 -26.34
CA GLN A 240 -15.79 -4.82 -27.56
C GLN A 240 -17.31 -4.75 -27.40
N ARG A 241 -17.93 -5.71 -26.69
CA ARG A 241 -19.37 -5.72 -26.39
C ARG A 241 -19.82 -4.44 -25.67
N TYR A 242 -18.93 -3.85 -24.87
CA TYR A 242 -19.21 -2.65 -24.11
C TYR A 242 -18.61 -1.38 -24.71
N GLY A 243 -18.00 -1.49 -25.91
CA GLY A 243 -17.43 -0.37 -26.66
C GLY A 243 -16.10 0.11 -26.08
N PHE A 244 -15.31 -0.80 -25.49
CA PHE A 244 -13.94 -0.54 -25.01
C PHE A 244 -12.93 -1.27 -25.89
N ASP A 245 -11.78 -0.63 -26.06
CA ASP A 245 -10.58 -1.23 -26.63
C ASP A 245 -9.48 -1.23 -25.56
N LEU A 246 -9.17 -2.40 -25.01
CA LEU A 246 -8.21 -2.49 -23.92
C LEU A 246 -6.78 -2.43 -24.47
N PRO A 247 -5.92 -1.55 -23.93
CA PRO A 247 -4.52 -1.52 -24.34
C PRO A 247 -3.84 -2.88 -24.03
N ALA A 248 -2.99 -3.31 -24.95
CA ALA A 248 -2.22 -4.52 -24.78
C ALA A 248 -1.27 -4.39 -23.58
N ILE A 249 -1.41 -5.26 -22.59
CA ILE A 249 -0.50 -5.37 -21.45
C ILE A 249 0.06 -6.80 -21.44
N PRO A 250 1.35 -6.99 -21.77
CA PRO A 250 1.99 -8.29 -21.72
C PRO A 250 1.93 -8.91 -20.32
N ASN A 251 1.75 -10.24 -20.24
CA ASN A 251 1.78 -10.94 -18.95
C ASN A 251 3.22 -11.14 -18.46
N LYS A 252 3.88 -10.06 -18.08
CA LYS A 252 5.22 -10.06 -17.53
C LYS A 252 5.34 -9.05 -16.39
N LYS A 253 6.37 -9.25 -15.56
CA LYS A 253 6.71 -8.25 -14.53
C LYS A 253 7.23 -6.99 -15.19
N PHE A 254 6.60 -5.85 -14.94
CA PHE A 254 7.13 -4.54 -15.28
C PHE A 254 8.05 -4.00 -14.18
N THR A 255 7.81 -4.45 -12.97
CA THR A 255 8.56 -4.05 -11.78
C THR A 255 9.06 -5.28 -11.01
N SER A 256 10.14 -5.10 -10.27
CA SER A 256 10.73 -6.11 -9.39
C SER A 256 11.16 -5.48 -8.08
N THR A 257 11.12 -6.26 -7.01
CA THR A 257 11.59 -5.82 -5.69
C THR A 257 13.09 -6.01 -5.57
N VAL A 258 13.76 -5.02 -4.96
CA VAL A 258 15.16 -5.12 -4.52
C VAL A 258 15.23 -4.87 -3.02
N ASN A 259 16.22 -5.48 -2.36
CA ASN A 259 16.48 -5.23 -0.94
C ASN A 259 17.61 -4.20 -0.80
N PHE A 260 17.49 -3.34 0.19
CA PHE A 260 18.55 -2.41 0.58
C PHE A 260 18.77 -2.45 2.09
N ARG A 261 19.98 -2.12 2.54
CA ARG A 261 20.41 -2.25 3.94
C ARG A 261 20.73 -0.92 4.59
N ASP A 262 21.14 0.04 3.77
CA ASP A 262 21.60 1.35 4.24
C ASP A 262 20.58 2.40 3.82
N PRO A 263 20.34 3.45 4.63
CA PRO A 263 19.45 4.53 4.24
C PRO A 263 19.86 5.15 2.92
N LEU A 264 18.90 5.35 2.03
CA LEU A 264 19.08 5.99 0.73
C LEU A 264 18.17 7.22 0.61
N ASP A 265 18.35 7.98 -0.43
CA ASP A 265 17.37 8.95 -0.90
C ASP A 265 16.98 8.68 -2.36
N PHE A 266 15.85 9.23 -2.79
CA PHE A 266 15.37 9.04 -4.16
C PHE A 266 16.33 9.60 -5.21
N LYS A 267 17.12 10.64 -4.89
CA LYS A 267 18.13 11.20 -5.79
C LYS A 267 19.28 10.21 -5.99
N THR A 268 19.81 9.66 -4.90
CA THR A 268 20.85 8.62 -4.96
C THR A 268 20.33 7.37 -5.67
N LEU A 269 19.10 6.95 -5.37
CA LEU A 269 18.45 5.82 -6.05
C LEU A 269 18.33 6.08 -7.56
N SER A 270 17.95 7.30 -7.96
CA SER A 270 17.87 7.72 -9.37
C SER A 270 19.25 7.63 -10.05
N ILE A 271 20.31 8.09 -9.39
CA ILE A 271 21.67 8.01 -9.92
C ILE A 271 22.11 6.54 -10.09
N ILE A 272 21.82 5.68 -9.11
CA ILE A 272 22.19 4.26 -9.16
C ILE A 272 21.47 3.55 -10.31
N THR A 273 20.18 3.82 -10.49
CA THR A 273 19.29 3.07 -11.37
C THR A 273 19.13 3.67 -12.76
N GLY A 274 19.36 4.97 -12.90
CA GLY A 274 19.06 5.73 -14.11
C GLY A 274 17.57 6.06 -14.31
N VAL A 275 16.72 5.75 -13.32
CA VAL A 275 15.28 6.02 -13.34
C VAL A 275 15.00 7.39 -12.73
N SER A 276 14.02 8.12 -13.25
CA SER A 276 13.64 9.43 -12.71
C SER A 276 13.17 9.35 -11.25
N GLN A 277 13.43 10.40 -10.46
CA GLN A 277 12.95 10.45 -9.07
C GLN A 277 11.43 10.38 -9.00
N GLU A 278 10.74 10.96 -9.97
CA GLU A 278 9.28 10.93 -10.07
C GLU A 278 8.75 9.49 -10.21
N GLU A 279 9.30 8.72 -11.13
CA GLU A 279 8.92 7.32 -11.34
C GLU A 279 9.23 6.47 -10.12
N LEU A 280 10.42 6.64 -9.52
CA LEU A 280 10.81 5.95 -8.30
C LEU A 280 9.88 6.25 -7.12
N THR A 281 9.47 7.51 -6.96
CA THR A 281 8.53 7.94 -5.93
C THR A 281 7.13 7.36 -6.18
N ASN A 282 6.68 7.36 -7.44
CA ASN A 282 5.39 6.78 -7.82
C ASN A 282 5.34 5.27 -7.61
N LEU A 283 6.46 4.57 -7.79
CA LEU A 283 6.56 3.14 -7.54
C LEU A 283 6.68 2.79 -6.04
N ASN A 284 7.17 3.74 -5.22
CA ASN A 284 7.41 3.53 -3.79
C ASN A 284 6.66 4.57 -2.91
N PRO A 285 5.35 4.73 -3.09
CA PRO A 285 4.57 5.78 -2.43
C PRO A 285 4.39 5.57 -0.93
N GLY A 286 4.80 4.41 -0.41
CA GLY A 286 4.82 4.11 1.02
C GLY A 286 5.80 4.97 1.80
N TYR A 287 6.89 5.43 1.18
CA TYR A 287 7.82 6.34 1.84
C TYR A 287 7.23 7.76 1.88
N SER A 288 7.02 8.27 3.08
CA SER A 288 6.41 9.58 3.33
C SER A 288 7.43 10.73 3.27
N THR A 289 8.71 10.42 3.14
CA THR A 289 9.83 11.36 3.08
C THR A 289 10.74 11.02 1.90
N TRP A 290 11.68 11.90 1.62
CA TRP A 290 12.74 11.65 0.64
C TRP A 290 13.77 10.60 1.09
N ILE A 291 13.77 10.25 2.39
CA ILE A 291 14.66 9.25 2.98
C ILE A 291 14.01 7.87 2.89
N LEU A 292 14.73 6.94 2.31
CA LEU A 292 14.40 5.52 2.25
C LEU A 292 15.13 4.82 3.41
N ASP A 293 14.40 4.60 4.51
CA ASP A 293 14.94 3.99 5.72
C ASP A 293 14.65 2.48 5.73
N PRO A 294 15.66 1.61 5.63
CA PRO A 294 15.48 0.17 5.61
C PRO A 294 14.90 -0.40 6.91
N SER A 295 14.96 0.33 8.03
CA SER A 295 14.33 -0.09 9.29
C SER A 295 12.80 -0.05 9.21
N GLN A 296 12.25 0.79 8.34
CA GLN A 296 10.80 0.89 8.10
C GLN A 296 10.32 -0.15 7.09
N GLN A 297 10.94 -0.15 5.93
CA GLN A 297 10.76 -1.11 4.86
C GLN A 297 12.10 -1.26 4.13
N ASN A 298 12.58 -2.47 3.97
CA ASN A 298 13.87 -2.74 3.34
C ASN A 298 13.75 -3.19 1.87
N LYS A 299 12.57 -3.03 1.28
CA LYS A 299 12.28 -3.38 -0.11
C LYS A 299 11.89 -2.14 -0.90
N LEU A 300 12.40 -2.04 -2.11
CA LEU A 300 12.00 -1.04 -3.09
C LEU A 300 11.44 -1.72 -4.32
N LEU A 301 10.39 -1.14 -4.89
CA LEU A 301 9.84 -1.56 -6.17
C LEU A 301 10.48 -0.71 -7.28
N LEU A 302 11.14 -1.38 -8.22
CA LEU A 302 11.86 -0.75 -9.33
C LEU A 302 11.41 -1.35 -10.66
N PRO A 303 11.52 -0.64 -11.80
CA PRO A 303 11.45 -1.27 -13.11
C PRO A 303 12.42 -2.46 -13.20
N VAL A 304 12.03 -3.53 -13.89
CA VAL A 304 12.80 -4.79 -13.90
C VAL A 304 14.28 -4.58 -14.27
N ASP A 305 14.56 -3.75 -15.29
CA ASP A 305 15.93 -3.51 -15.71
C ASP A 305 16.69 -2.62 -14.71
N ALA A 306 16.02 -1.66 -14.11
CA ALA A 306 16.58 -0.84 -13.04
C ALA A 306 16.92 -1.68 -11.80
N ALA A 307 16.11 -2.70 -11.48
CA ALA A 307 16.40 -3.64 -10.40
C ALA A 307 17.69 -4.44 -10.64
N LYS A 308 17.93 -4.88 -11.89
CA LYS A 308 19.19 -5.54 -12.27
C LYS A 308 20.39 -4.60 -12.08
N VAL A 309 20.24 -3.35 -12.53
CA VAL A 309 21.29 -2.32 -12.38
C VAL A 309 21.54 -2.02 -10.91
N PHE A 310 20.47 -1.86 -10.12
CA PHE A 310 20.56 -1.64 -8.68
C PHE A 310 21.35 -2.76 -8.00
N ASN A 311 20.99 -4.02 -8.18
CA ASN A 311 21.67 -5.16 -7.58
C ASN A 311 23.17 -5.23 -7.93
N LYS A 312 23.53 -4.84 -9.16
CA LYS A 312 24.93 -4.80 -9.61
C LYS A 312 25.73 -3.65 -8.98
N ARG A 313 25.10 -2.49 -8.77
CA ARG A 313 25.78 -1.25 -8.39
C ARG A 313 25.65 -0.91 -6.91
N TYR A 314 24.55 -1.30 -6.27
CA TYR A 314 24.21 -0.88 -4.90
C TYR A 314 25.34 -1.18 -3.91
N ASN A 315 25.88 -2.39 -3.91
CA ASN A 315 26.96 -2.76 -2.98
C ASN A 315 28.25 -1.92 -3.17
N LYS A 316 28.54 -1.49 -4.41
CA LYS A 316 29.69 -0.62 -4.70
C LYS A 316 29.45 0.81 -4.21
N VAL A 317 28.22 1.31 -4.44
CA VAL A 317 27.82 2.68 -4.08
C VAL A 317 27.58 2.80 -2.57
N SER A 318 26.90 1.84 -1.96
CA SER A 318 26.67 1.85 -0.52
C SER A 318 27.99 1.78 0.24
N ARG A 319 28.95 0.95 -0.18
CA ARG A 319 30.30 0.96 0.38
C ARG A 319 30.96 2.32 0.28
N SER A 320 30.93 2.97 -0.89
CA SER A 320 31.58 4.27 -1.08
C SER A 320 30.89 5.42 -0.31
N ILE A 321 29.58 5.33 -0.08
CA ILE A 321 28.81 6.34 0.68
C ILE A 321 28.93 6.10 2.19
N TYR A 322 29.04 4.84 2.62
CA TYR A 322 29.03 4.43 4.03
C TYR A 322 30.36 3.86 4.56
N GLU A 323 31.26 3.40 3.69
CA GLU A 323 32.64 3.10 4.09
C GLU A 323 33.33 4.42 4.30
N ASN A 324 33.40 4.84 5.52
CA ASN A 324 34.43 5.74 5.99
C ASN A 324 33.95 6.97 6.75
N LYS A 325 33.45 6.75 7.93
CA LYS A 325 33.86 7.63 9.02
C LYS A 325 33.61 6.88 10.33
N ILE A 326 34.50 5.95 10.63
CA ILE A 326 34.66 5.49 12.00
C ILE A 326 35.67 6.42 12.63
N HIS A 327 35.24 7.23 13.59
CA HIS A 327 36.15 8.01 14.43
C HIS A 327 36.59 7.15 15.63
N LYS A 328 37.87 6.92 15.76
CA LYS A 328 38.44 6.32 16.98
C LYS A 328 38.70 7.42 18.00
N VAL A 329 37.97 7.40 19.10
CA VAL A 329 38.05 8.39 20.16
C VAL A 329 39.48 8.44 20.74
N VAL A 330 40.08 9.62 20.80
CA VAL A 330 41.39 9.86 21.37
C VAL A 330 41.28 10.76 22.60
N LYS A 331 42.36 10.85 23.39
CA LYS A 331 42.39 11.72 24.58
C LYS A 331 42.08 13.18 24.18
N GLY A 332 41.14 13.80 24.88
CA GLY A 332 40.66 15.16 24.58
C GLY A 332 39.53 15.28 23.58
N ASP A 333 38.99 14.16 23.11
CA ASP A 333 37.75 14.15 22.31
C ASP A 333 36.51 14.31 23.19
N SER A 334 35.50 14.93 22.59
CA SER A 334 34.14 15.01 23.13
C SER A 334 33.16 14.86 21.98
N LEU A 335 31.90 14.48 22.26
CA LEU A 335 30.85 14.43 21.22
C LEU A 335 30.72 15.78 20.50
N TYR A 336 30.89 16.89 21.22
CA TYR A 336 30.90 18.24 20.64
C TYR A 336 32.05 18.43 19.65
N LYS A 337 33.30 18.13 20.06
CA LYS A 337 34.49 18.26 19.19
C LYS A 337 34.34 17.35 17.94
N ILE A 338 33.92 16.10 18.12
CA ILE A 338 33.73 15.16 17.02
C ILE A 338 32.62 15.67 16.10
N SER A 339 31.50 16.16 16.65
CA SER A 339 30.43 16.74 15.88
C SER A 339 30.88 17.92 14.99
N ARG A 340 31.77 18.75 15.52
CA ARG A 340 32.34 19.87 14.76
C ARG A 340 33.33 19.40 13.67
N ILE A 341 34.23 18.46 14.00
CA ILE A 341 35.17 17.88 13.03
C ILE A 341 34.47 17.29 11.82
N TYR A 342 33.41 16.57 12.08
CA TYR A 342 32.66 15.88 11.01
C TYR A 342 31.41 16.65 10.54
N ASN A 343 31.14 17.81 11.12
CA ASN A 343 29.97 18.64 10.82
C ASN A 343 28.65 17.88 10.92
N VAL A 344 28.46 17.11 11.99
CA VAL A 344 27.26 16.31 12.26
C VAL A 344 26.62 16.79 13.56
N LYS A 345 25.30 16.64 13.69
CA LYS A 345 24.60 16.96 14.93
C LYS A 345 24.97 15.95 16.03
N ILE A 346 25.18 16.41 17.26
CA ILE A 346 25.47 15.56 18.42
C ILE A 346 24.33 14.52 18.58
N SER A 347 23.07 14.94 18.41
CA SER A 347 21.92 14.03 18.48
C SER A 347 21.95 12.92 17.43
N ALA A 348 22.41 13.21 16.22
CA ALA A 348 22.58 12.22 15.17
C ALA A 348 23.76 11.28 15.49
N LEU A 349 24.88 11.83 15.97
CA LEU A 349 26.03 11.03 16.38
C LEU A 349 25.68 10.08 17.52
N LYS A 350 24.96 10.54 18.53
CA LYS A 350 24.44 9.70 19.62
C LYS A 350 23.53 8.61 19.11
N LYS A 351 22.51 8.96 18.31
CA LYS A 351 21.53 8.03 17.77
C LYS A 351 22.19 6.93 16.93
N THR A 352 23.14 7.28 16.07
CA THR A 352 23.85 6.32 15.19
C THR A 352 24.69 5.33 15.99
N ASN A 353 25.14 5.71 17.19
CA ASN A 353 25.99 4.88 18.05
C ASN A 353 25.26 4.31 19.28
N GLY A 354 23.94 4.48 19.37
CA GLY A 354 23.16 3.96 20.51
C GLY A 354 23.55 4.63 21.85
N LEU A 355 24.08 5.85 21.84
CA LEU A 355 24.52 6.53 23.05
C LEU A 355 23.34 7.19 23.76
N THR A 356 23.03 6.78 24.96
CA THR A 356 22.01 7.40 25.82
C THR A 356 22.56 8.58 26.61
N LYS A 357 23.86 8.56 26.95
CA LYS A 357 24.61 9.63 27.66
C LYS A 357 25.61 10.28 26.75
N ASP A 358 26.19 11.41 27.19
CA ASP A 358 27.21 12.17 26.42
C ASP A 358 28.64 11.66 26.68
N VAL A 359 28.78 10.51 27.32
CA VAL A 359 30.06 9.91 27.68
C VAL A 359 30.58 9.05 26.53
N ILE A 360 31.85 9.25 26.18
CA ILE A 360 32.61 8.44 25.21
C ILE A 360 33.97 8.08 25.82
N TYR A 361 34.52 6.92 25.40
CA TYR A 361 35.72 6.34 25.96
C TYR A 361 36.89 6.36 24.96
N ILE A 362 38.12 6.55 25.43
CA ILE A 362 39.31 6.44 24.58
C ILE A 362 39.31 5.06 23.89
N ASN A 363 39.69 5.03 22.60
CA ASN A 363 39.65 3.86 21.72
C ASN A 363 38.24 3.41 21.31
N GLN A 364 37.17 4.02 21.80
CA GLN A 364 35.82 3.74 21.31
C GLN A 364 35.74 4.09 19.83
N LYS A 365 35.17 3.17 19.05
CA LYS A 365 34.89 3.40 17.63
C LYS A 365 33.49 4.00 17.48
N LEU A 366 33.38 5.25 17.07
CA LEU A 366 32.13 5.92 16.79
C LEU A 366 31.88 5.93 15.29
N ARG A 367 30.75 5.40 14.89
CA ARG A 367 30.23 5.58 13.52
C ARG A 367 29.80 7.03 13.39
N ILE A 368 30.41 7.74 12.45
CA ILE A 368 30.01 9.11 12.14
C ILE A 368 28.79 9.02 11.21
N PRO A 369 27.63 9.55 11.64
CA PRO A 369 26.50 9.62 10.72
C PRO A 369 26.95 10.39 9.48
N SER A 370 26.79 9.81 8.32
CA SER A 370 26.87 10.56 7.09
C SER A 370 25.69 11.51 7.11
N GLU A 371 25.85 12.69 7.71
CA GLU A 371 24.91 13.73 7.39
C GLU A 371 25.02 13.96 5.90
N LEU A 372 23.90 13.85 5.25
CA LEU A 372 23.64 14.30 3.90
C LEU A 372 23.87 15.84 3.79
N ASN A 373 24.76 16.39 4.64
CA ASN A 373 24.92 17.80 4.92
C ASN A 373 26.36 18.18 5.13
N THR A 374 27.22 17.99 4.18
CA THR A 374 28.46 18.80 4.19
C THR A 374 28.92 19.02 2.76
N GLY A 375 29.20 20.24 2.44
CA GLY A 375 29.65 20.72 1.14
C GLY A 375 30.94 20.09 0.57
N SER A 376 31.20 18.83 0.86
CA SER A 376 32.20 18.05 0.17
C SER A 376 31.57 17.55 -1.15
N LYS A 377 32.16 17.96 -2.25
CA LYS A 377 31.83 17.46 -3.57
C LYS A 377 32.23 15.97 -3.65
N GLU A 378 31.39 15.08 -3.13
CA GLU A 378 31.55 13.64 -3.38
C GLU A 378 31.02 13.35 -4.77
N PHE A 379 31.73 12.58 -5.55
CA PHE A 379 31.30 12.16 -6.87
C PHE A 379 31.26 10.64 -6.98
N ILE A 380 30.28 10.15 -7.69
CA ILE A 380 30.14 8.73 -8.08
C ILE A 380 30.45 8.65 -9.57
N THR A 381 31.29 7.71 -9.95
CA THR A 381 31.54 7.45 -11.36
C THR A 381 30.66 6.31 -11.83
N ILE A 382 29.76 6.59 -12.76
CA ILE A 382 28.86 5.61 -13.38
C ILE A 382 29.02 5.74 -14.91
N ASN A 383 29.33 4.64 -15.60
CA ASN A 383 29.53 4.63 -17.04
C ASN A 383 30.53 5.73 -17.52
N ASN A 384 31.65 5.87 -16.86
CA ASN A 384 32.70 6.89 -17.11
C ASN A 384 32.23 8.36 -16.94
N LYS A 385 31.02 8.62 -16.42
CA LYS A 385 30.55 9.96 -16.07
C LYS A 385 30.63 10.17 -14.56
N LYS A 386 31.20 11.30 -14.14
CA LYS A 386 31.24 11.72 -12.74
C LYS A 386 29.97 12.46 -12.39
N TYR A 387 29.27 11.99 -11.38
CA TYR A 387 28.09 12.65 -10.81
C TYR A 387 28.45 13.24 -9.44
N PHE A 388 28.24 14.53 -9.29
CA PHE A 388 28.47 15.22 -8.01
C PHE A 388 27.26 15.03 -7.11
N ILE A 389 27.49 14.55 -5.89
CA ILE A 389 26.47 14.50 -4.83
C ILE A 389 26.56 15.82 -4.08
N ASN A 390 25.81 16.81 -4.56
CA ASN A 390 25.77 18.13 -3.91
C ASN A 390 24.70 18.12 -2.80
N LYS A 391 25.12 18.27 -1.54
CA LYS A 391 24.23 18.14 -0.38
C LYS A 391 24.14 19.45 0.38
N LYS A 392 23.32 20.36 -0.11
CA LYS A 392 22.83 21.49 0.69
C LYS A 392 21.41 21.15 1.12
N ILE A 393 21.19 20.83 2.40
CA ILE A 393 19.82 20.72 2.94
C ILE A 393 19.36 22.12 3.27
N ILE A 394 18.39 22.59 2.53
CA ILE A 394 17.59 23.77 2.89
C ILE A 394 16.30 23.22 3.51
N ILE A 395 16.06 23.58 4.78
CA ILE A 395 14.82 23.19 5.46
C ILE A 395 13.76 24.24 5.14
N PHE A 396 12.73 23.86 4.42
CA PHE A 396 11.53 24.66 4.22
C PHE A 396 10.38 24.10 5.05
N ASN A 397 9.67 25.00 5.73
CA ASN A 397 8.37 24.66 6.32
C ASN A 397 7.30 24.78 5.24
N HIS A 398 6.70 23.65 4.85
CA HIS A 398 5.63 23.61 3.88
C HIS A 398 4.32 23.17 4.54
N ILE A 399 3.28 24.00 4.37
CA ILE A 399 1.93 23.63 4.78
C ILE A 399 1.36 22.71 3.71
N VAL A 400 1.21 21.43 4.05
CA VAL A 400 0.71 20.39 3.12
C VAL A 400 -0.72 20.71 2.71
N LYS A 401 -0.95 20.83 1.41
CA LYS A 401 -2.27 21.04 0.81
C LYS A 401 -2.82 19.73 0.23
N ARG A 402 -4.11 19.71 -0.05
CA ARG A 402 -4.75 18.59 -0.75
C ARG A 402 -4.05 18.35 -2.09
N TYR A 403 -3.66 17.09 -2.36
CA TYR A 403 -2.89 16.62 -3.53
C TYR A 403 -1.40 16.93 -3.53
N ASP A 404 -0.83 17.48 -2.44
CA ASP A 404 0.62 17.56 -2.31
C ASP A 404 1.21 16.15 -2.13
N ASN A 405 2.32 15.91 -2.80
CA ASN A 405 3.24 14.81 -2.53
C ASN A 405 4.66 15.38 -2.46
N TRP A 406 5.58 14.61 -1.92
CA TRP A 406 6.95 15.07 -1.71
C TRP A 406 7.65 15.52 -2.99
N TYR A 407 7.34 14.90 -4.12
CA TYR A 407 7.90 15.32 -5.40
C TYR A 407 7.41 16.72 -5.80
N ARG A 408 6.10 16.99 -5.68
CA ARG A 408 5.53 18.32 -5.98
C ARG A 408 6.03 19.37 -5.01
N ILE A 409 6.16 19.02 -3.71
CA ILE A 409 6.71 19.92 -2.69
C ILE A 409 8.17 20.19 -3.00
N ALA A 410 8.99 19.18 -3.26
CA ALA A 410 10.40 19.34 -3.61
C ALA A 410 10.57 20.20 -4.86
N LYS A 411 9.81 19.92 -5.95
CA LYS A 411 9.86 20.71 -7.18
C LYS A 411 9.48 22.17 -7.00
N LYS A 412 8.73 22.51 -5.95
CA LYS A 412 8.36 23.90 -5.65
C LYS A 412 9.50 24.69 -4.98
N TYR A 413 10.43 23.99 -4.35
CA TYR A 413 11.52 24.57 -3.56
C TYR A 413 12.92 24.23 -4.11
N ASP A 414 12.99 23.49 -5.27
CA ASP A 414 14.19 23.39 -6.09
C ASP A 414 14.43 24.70 -6.86
#